data_7f8ef007f64a70ddeda7f1debfa7cd2f
#
_entry.id   7f8ef007f64a70ddeda7f1debfa7cd2f
#
_cell.length_a   1.000
_cell.length_b   1.000
_cell.length_c   1.000
_cell.angle_alpha   90.00
_cell.angle_beta   90.00
_cell.angle_gamma   90.00
#
_symmetry.space_group_name_H-M   'P 1'
#
loop_
_entity.id
_entity.type
_entity.pdbx_description
1 polymer ?
#
loop_
_entity_poly.entity_id
_entity_poly.type
_entity_poly.pdbx_seq_one_letter_code
_entity_poly.pdbx_strand_id
1 'polypeptide(L)'
;MLGISRWAGKGGSYRTIQRFFKTSIPWLELFFLFFKKYLFNIKFEYFLVGDESVITKSGKLTFGLDRFYAGLLKKVVKSIAIFSLSIISVEERRSYPLQVEQVVRTAEEKEAAKKKKTTKSKKKSNPQKKKLGRPKGSKNKDKTQVSLTPELLRIQNMIKKQLQLLQSLVRIRHIALDGHFGNNNALQMVLQCGLDLVSKLRSDAALYFPYEGPQKGRGPRRKYGKKVAYKNIPEKYLVKESIEDNILTRIYQSPMLHKSFAQVLNVVIITKTNLKTGAFAHAVLFSSDMNLSFEKIIDYYSLRFQIEFNFRDAKQFWGLEDFMNVKKVPLTNALNLSLFMVNLSQVLLREFRQTNPESGILDLKTYYRAAKYFEETIKMLPQKPDPILFEQIFGHLTAFSSIHSAKLPLASP
;
A
#
# COMPACT_ATOMS: atom_id res chain seq x y z
N MET A 1 -7.10 -23.31 -14.33
CA MET A 1 -8.26 -24.04 -13.74
C MET A 1 -8.11 -25.55 -13.85
N LEU A 2 -7.84 -26.12 -15.03
CA LEU A 2 -7.63 -27.57 -15.20
C LEU A 2 -6.51 -28.11 -14.30
N GLY A 3 -5.39 -27.39 -14.20
CA GLY A 3 -4.28 -27.76 -13.31
C GLY A 3 -4.68 -27.79 -11.83
N ILE A 4 -5.49 -26.82 -11.37
CA ILE A 4 -6.00 -26.80 -9.99
C ILE A 4 -6.88 -28.02 -9.74
N SER A 5 -7.80 -28.36 -10.65
CA SER A 5 -8.68 -29.54 -10.54
C SER A 5 -7.89 -30.85 -10.46
N ARG A 6 -6.88 -31.00 -11.29
CA ARG A 6 -6.00 -32.20 -11.29
C ARG A 6 -5.17 -32.27 -10.00
N TRP A 7 -4.64 -31.14 -9.57
CA TRP A 7 -3.81 -31.06 -8.36
C TRP A 7 -4.60 -31.37 -7.08
N ALA A 8 -5.80 -30.79 -6.97
CA ALA A 8 -6.61 -30.94 -5.76
C ALA A 8 -7.12 -32.39 -5.59
N GLY A 9 -7.40 -33.12 -6.66
CA GLY A 9 -7.90 -34.50 -6.65
C GLY A 9 -9.28 -34.68 -5.98
N LYS A 10 -9.61 -33.79 -5.04
CA LYS A 10 -10.89 -33.69 -4.32
C LYS A 10 -11.44 -32.28 -4.48
N GLY A 11 -12.76 -32.09 -4.28
CA GLY A 11 -13.36 -30.75 -4.30
C GLY A 11 -13.93 -30.30 -5.63
N GLY A 12 -14.06 -31.19 -6.61
CA GLY A 12 -14.81 -30.95 -7.82
C GLY A 12 -14.03 -30.87 -9.12
N SER A 13 -14.78 -30.98 -10.19
CA SER A 13 -14.25 -30.97 -11.55
C SER A 13 -13.76 -29.58 -11.98
N TYR A 14 -13.12 -29.50 -13.13
CA TYR A 14 -12.79 -28.23 -13.79
C TYR A 14 -13.98 -27.24 -13.82
N ARG A 15 -15.20 -27.75 -14.05
CA ARG A 15 -16.42 -26.92 -14.04
C ARG A 15 -16.71 -26.29 -12.66
N THR A 16 -16.41 -26.97 -11.58
CA THR A 16 -16.57 -26.41 -10.21
C THR A 16 -15.62 -25.24 -9.99
N ILE A 17 -14.37 -25.37 -10.39
CA ILE A 17 -13.41 -24.28 -10.31
C ILE A 17 -13.81 -23.12 -11.22
N GLN A 18 -14.33 -23.43 -12.42
CA GLN A 18 -14.85 -22.42 -13.33
C GLN A 18 -16.06 -21.67 -12.73
N ARG A 19 -16.97 -22.37 -12.05
CA ARG A 19 -18.10 -21.76 -11.33
C ARG A 19 -17.60 -20.86 -10.21
N PHE A 20 -16.65 -21.30 -9.40
CA PHE A 20 -16.04 -20.47 -8.36
C PHE A 20 -15.58 -19.11 -8.92
N PHE A 21 -14.83 -19.11 -10.02
CA PHE A 21 -14.40 -17.84 -10.64
C PHE A 21 -15.54 -17.01 -11.22
N LYS A 22 -16.69 -17.61 -11.57
CA LYS A 22 -17.86 -16.90 -12.09
C LYS A 22 -18.84 -16.44 -11.01
N THR A 23 -18.72 -16.94 -9.79
CA THR A 23 -19.59 -16.60 -8.65
C THR A 23 -19.11 -15.28 -8.03
N SER A 24 -20.07 -14.40 -7.67
CA SER A 24 -19.75 -13.22 -6.88
C SER A 24 -19.39 -13.64 -5.46
N ILE A 25 -18.20 -13.33 -5.03
CA ILE A 25 -17.68 -13.68 -3.70
C ILE A 25 -17.64 -12.41 -2.86
N PRO A 26 -18.12 -12.43 -1.61
CA PRO A 26 -18.05 -11.29 -0.69
C PRO A 26 -16.62 -11.13 -0.12
N TRP A 27 -15.69 -10.69 -0.97
CA TRP A 27 -14.27 -10.61 -0.62
C TRP A 27 -13.99 -9.69 0.57
N LEU A 28 -14.73 -8.60 0.70
CA LEU A 28 -14.57 -7.65 1.79
C LEU A 28 -14.77 -8.33 3.15
N GLU A 29 -15.88 -9.07 3.29
CA GLU A 29 -16.22 -9.81 4.49
C GLU A 29 -15.26 -10.97 4.72
N LEU A 30 -14.84 -11.66 3.66
CA LEU A 30 -13.91 -12.78 3.73
C LEU A 30 -12.51 -12.32 4.25
N PHE A 31 -11.97 -11.23 3.72
CA PHE A 31 -10.73 -10.65 4.22
C PHE A 31 -10.85 -10.23 5.68
N PHE A 32 -11.95 -9.57 6.05
CA PHE A 32 -12.20 -9.15 7.42
C PHE A 32 -12.28 -10.33 8.39
N LEU A 33 -13.07 -11.37 8.07
CA LEU A 33 -13.21 -12.56 8.89
C LEU A 33 -11.89 -13.31 9.05
N PHE A 34 -11.12 -13.41 7.98
CA PHE A 34 -9.79 -14.02 8.02
C PHE A 34 -8.83 -13.22 8.89
N PHE A 35 -8.79 -11.89 8.72
CA PHE A 35 -7.99 -11.01 9.57
C PHE A 35 -8.38 -11.16 11.05
N LYS A 36 -9.67 -11.04 11.35
CA LYS A 36 -10.21 -11.18 12.71
C LYS A 36 -9.79 -12.49 13.38
N LYS A 37 -9.86 -13.61 12.65
CA LYS A 37 -9.65 -14.94 13.22
C LYS A 37 -8.19 -15.31 13.38
N TYR A 38 -7.32 -14.90 12.45
CA TYR A 38 -5.97 -15.45 12.34
C TYR A 38 -4.83 -14.43 12.48
N LEU A 39 -5.11 -13.14 12.26
CA LEU A 39 -4.09 -12.11 12.18
C LEU A 39 -4.24 -11.00 13.23
N PHE A 40 -5.45 -10.80 13.73
CA PHE A 40 -5.73 -9.76 14.72
C PHE A 40 -5.21 -10.13 16.10
N ASN A 41 -4.55 -9.16 16.76
CA ASN A 41 -4.15 -9.23 18.16
C ASN A 41 -4.56 -7.93 18.86
N ILE A 42 -5.38 -8.01 19.89
CA ILE A 42 -5.92 -6.86 20.63
C ILE A 42 -4.84 -5.99 21.30
N LYS A 43 -3.64 -6.52 21.51
CA LYS A 43 -2.52 -5.81 22.13
C LYS A 43 -1.73 -4.95 21.13
N PHE A 44 -2.00 -5.09 19.83
CA PHE A 44 -1.22 -4.43 18.78
C PHE A 44 -1.88 -3.14 18.33
N GLU A 45 -1.06 -2.20 17.93
CA GLU A 45 -1.48 -0.95 17.32
C GLU A 45 -1.65 -1.14 15.81
N TYR A 46 -2.75 -0.58 15.27
CA TYR A 46 -3.09 -0.72 13.86
C TYR A 46 -3.42 0.62 13.21
N PHE A 47 -3.03 0.76 11.95
CA PHE A 47 -3.46 1.84 11.08
C PHE A 47 -3.67 1.36 9.64
N LEU A 48 -4.41 2.14 8.84
CA LEU A 48 -4.67 1.78 7.45
C LEU A 48 -3.56 2.31 6.53
N VAL A 49 -3.36 1.59 5.43
CA VAL A 49 -2.53 2.04 4.30
C VAL A 49 -3.26 1.74 3.00
N GLY A 50 -3.06 2.59 2.01
CA GLY A 50 -3.61 2.39 0.66
C GLY A 50 -2.59 2.70 -0.40
N ASP A 51 -2.57 1.89 -1.47
CA ASP A 51 -1.69 2.11 -2.61
C ASP A 51 -2.25 1.49 -3.89
N GLU A 52 -1.79 2.00 -5.03
CA GLU A 52 -2.16 1.51 -6.37
C GLU A 52 -1.07 0.62 -6.95
N SER A 53 -1.47 -0.49 -7.57
CA SER A 53 -0.56 -1.30 -8.36
C SER A 53 -1.10 -1.52 -9.77
N VAL A 54 -0.17 -1.55 -10.72
CA VAL A 54 -0.47 -1.73 -12.15
C VAL A 54 -0.07 -3.13 -12.58
N ILE A 55 -0.98 -3.80 -13.31
CA ILE A 55 -0.81 -5.15 -13.83
C ILE A 55 -0.86 -5.08 -15.36
N THR A 56 0.24 -5.38 -16.01
CA THR A 56 0.35 -5.36 -17.47
C THR A 56 -0.49 -6.46 -18.11
N LYS A 57 -1.16 -6.17 -19.23
CA LYS A 57 -1.97 -7.12 -19.97
C LYS A 57 -1.79 -6.93 -21.47
N SER A 58 -1.49 -8.03 -22.16
CA SER A 58 -1.34 -8.06 -23.62
C SER A 58 -2.69 -8.15 -24.35
N GLY A 59 -3.70 -8.79 -23.74
CA GLY A 59 -5.05 -8.98 -24.31
C GLY A 59 -5.76 -7.69 -24.68
N LYS A 60 -6.86 -7.78 -25.45
CA LYS A 60 -7.66 -6.61 -25.88
C LYS A 60 -9.01 -6.53 -25.15
N LEU A 61 -9.50 -7.64 -24.60
CA LEU A 61 -10.86 -7.81 -24.08
C LEU A 61 -10.97 -7.78 -22.56
N THR A 62 -9.85 -7.55 -21.83
CA THR A 62 -9.88 -7.54 -20.37
C THR A 62 -10.74 -6.38 -19.85
N PHE A 63 -11.67 -6.68 -18.97
CA PHE A 63 -12.53 -5.67 -18.33
C PHE A 63 -11.68 -4.59 -17.64
N GLY A 64 -12.04 -3.32 -17.85
CA GLY A 64 -11.33 -2.18 -17.26
C GLY A 64 -9.91 -1.95 -17.79
N LEU A 65 -9.55 -2.58 -18.90
CA LEU A 65 -8.26 -2.37 -19.56
C LEU A 65 -8.12 -0.92 -20.02
N ASP A 66 -7.02 -0.28 -19.66
CA ASP A 66 -6.70 1.10 -20.06
C ASP A 66 -5.17 1.28 -20.11
N ARG A 67 -4.72 2.50 -20.24
CA ARG A 67 -3.29 2.86 -20.24
C ARG A 67 -2.92 3.52 -18.91
N PHE A 68 -2.19 2.80 -18.07
CA PHE A 68 -1.68 3.30 -16.79
C PHE A 68 -0.15 3.43 -16.82
N TYR A 69 0.38 4.32 -15.99
CA TYR A 69 1.82 4.48 -15.83
C TYR A 69 2.38 3.35 -14.96
N ALA A 70 3.27 2.56 -15.50
CA ALA A 70 3.97 1.51 -14.77
C ALA A 70 5.32 2.05 -14.27
N GLY A 71 5.47 2.21 -12.96
CA GLY A 71 6.68 2.76 -12.33
C GLY A 71 7.95 1.97 -12.66
N LEU A 72 7.89 0.65 -12.62
CA LEU A 72 9.01 -0.23 -12.99
C LEU A 72 9.46 -0.04 -14.45
N LEU A 73 8.52 0.16 -15.37
CA LEU A 73 8.81 0.33 -16.80
C LEU A 73 9.04 1.81 -17.18
N LYS A 74 8.83 2.74 -16.24
CA LYS A 74 8.92 4.21 -16.44
C LYS A 74 8.14 4.71 -17.65
N LYS A 75 7.07 4.03 -18.05
CA LYS A 75 6.24 4.35 -19.21
C LYS A 75 4.76 4.01 -19.01
N VAL A 76 3.92 4.61 -19.84
CA VAL A 76 2.49 4.31 -19.88
C VAL A 76 2.26 3.05 -20.72
N VAL A 77 1.75 2.00 -20.11
CA VAL A 77 1.52 0.69 -20.73
C VAL A 77 0.05 0.30 -20.68
N LYS A 78 -0.33 -0.63 -21.56
CA LYS A 78 -1.63 -1.26 -21.57
C LYS A 78 -1.74 -2.21 -20.38
N SER A 79 -2.68 -1.95 -19.47
CA SER A 79 -2.71 -2.59 -18.17
C SER A 79 -4.08 -2.40 -17.50
N ILE A 80 -4.26 -3.09 -16.40
CA ILE A 80 -5.29 -2.78 -15.41
C ILE A 80 -4.61 -2.22 -14.17
N ALA A 81 -5.29 -1.33 -13.47
CA ALA A 81 -4.85 -0.83 -12.17
C ALA A 81 -5.77 -1.35 -11.08
N ILE A 82 -5.20 -1.61 -9.91
CA ILE A 82 -5.91 -1.99 -8.70
C ILE A 82 -5.51 -1.05 -7.58
N PHE A 83 -6.46 -0.72 -6.71
CA PHE A 83 -6.18 -0.06 -5.44
C PHE A 83 -6.41 -1.07 -4.32
N SER A 84 -5.41 -1.22 -3.45
CA SER A 84 -5.50 -2.06 -2.25
C SER A 84 -5.56 -1.18 -1.02
N LEU A 85 -6.49 -1.52 -0.13
CA LEU A 85 -6.53 -1.02 1.24
C LEU A 85 -6.09 -2.15 2.16
N SER A 86 -5.06 -1.89 2.95
CA SER A 86 -4.47 -2.85 3.87
C SER A 86 -4.41 -2.27 5.28
N ILE A 87 -4.28 -3.14 6.28
CA ILE A 87 -4.04 -2.76 7.66
C ILE A 87 -2.59 -3.10 8.02
N ILE A 88 -1.92 -2.21 8.73
CA ILE A 88 -0.58 -2.43 9.28
C ILE A 88 -0.70 -2.79 10.74
N SER A 89 -0.02 -3.85 11.16
CA SER A 89 0.36 -4.10 12.54
C SER A 89 1.71 -3.41 12.80
N VAL A 90 1.74 -2.50 13.75
CA VAL A 90 2.95 -1.72 14.08
C VAL A 90 4.00 -2.65 14.70
N GLU A 91 3.60 -3.53 15.62
CA GLU A 91 4.48 -4.46 16.32
C GLU A 91 5.05 -5.53 15.40
N GLU A 92 4.24 -6.10 14.51
CA GLU A 92 4.71 -7.11 13.56
C GLU A 92 5.43 -6.49 12.35
N ARG A 93 5.33 -5.17 12.18
CA ARG A 93 5.86 -4.40 11.04
C ARG A 93 5.41 -4.97 9.71
N ARG A 94 4.12 -5.36 9.63
CA ARG A 94 3.51 -6.05 8.47
C ARG A 94 2.22 -5.43 8.02
N SER A 95 2.00 -5.54 6.72
CA SER A 95 0.77 -5.14 6.04
C SER A 95 -0.07 -6.37 5.70
N TYR A 96 -1.37 -6.30 5.99
CA TYR A 96 -2.36 -7.32 5.67
C TYR A 96 -3.43 -6.74 4.74
N PRO A 97 -3.54 -7.20 3.48
CA PRO A 97 -4.63 -6.81 2.59
C PRO A 97 -6.01 -7.02 3.21
N LEU A 98 -6.86 -6.01 3.14
CA LEU A 98 -8.25 -6.09 3.62
C LEU A 98 -9.27 -5.88 2.50
N GLN A 99 -8.93 -5.14 1.46
CA GLN A 99 -9.81 -4.86 0.34
C GLN A 99 -9.01 -4.54 -0.90
N VAL A 100 -9.45 -5.06 -2.04
CA VAL A 100 -8.85 -4.79 -3.34
C VAL A 100 -9.94 -4.47 -4.33
N GLU A 101 -9.84 -3.33 -4.98
CA GLU A 101 -10.77 -2.93 -6.04
C GLU A 101 -10.01 -2.58 -7.33
N GLN A 102 -10.59 -2.97 -8.45
CA GLN A 102 -10.06 -2.57 -9.75
C GLN A 102 -10.37 -1.10 -10.02
N VAL A 103 -9.37 -0.34 -10.45
CA VAL A 103 -9.53 1.04 -10.89
C VAL A 103 -10.03 1.05 -12.34
N VAL A 104 -11.32 1.30 -12.51
CA VAL A 104 -11.94 1.42 -13.83
C VAL A 104 -12.27 2.89 -14.09
N ARG A 105 -11.61 3.51 -15.07
CA ARG A 105 -11.87 4.90 -15.42
C ARG A 105 -13.22 5.06 -16.10
N THR A 106 -13.98 6.04 -15.63
CA THR A 106 -15.26 6.42 -16.27
C THR A 106 -15.01 7.10 -17.62
N ALA A 107 -16.07 7.22 -18.43
CA ALA A 107 -16.00 7.96 -19.70
C ALA A 107 -15.54 9.41 -19.48
N GLU A 108 -16.07 10.06 -18.43
CA GLU A 108 -15.72 11.42 -18.04
C GLU A 108 -14.23 11.57 -17.65
N GLU A 109 -13.68 10.62 -16.89
CA GLU A 109 -12.25 10.60 -16.53
C GLU A 109 -11.37 10.48 -17.79
N LYS A 110 -11.78 9.64 -18.75
CA LYS A 110 -11.08 9.47 -20.03
C LYS A 110 -11.13 10.74 -20.89
N GLU A 111 -12.28 11.41 -20.97
CA GLU A 111 -12.41 12.69 -21.69
C GLU A 111 -11.61 13.81 -21.03
N ALA A 112 -11.67 13.93 -19.70
CA ALA A 112 -10.87 14.90 -18.95
C ALA A 112 -9.36 14.71 -19.17
N ALA A 113 -8.90 13.46 -19.24
CA ALA A 113 -7.51 13.13 -19.55
C ALA A 113 -7.12 13.52 -21.00
N LYS A 114 -8.03 13.33 -21.97
CA LYS A 114 -7.82 13.79 -23.37
C LYS A 114 -7.76 15.32 -23.47
N LYS A 115 -8.67 16.04 -22.81
CA LYS A 115 -8.69 17.51 -22.78
C LYS A 115 -7.42 18.10 -22.15
N LYS A 116 -6.87 17.49 -21.11
CA LYS A 116 -5.59 17.91 -20.50
C LYS A 116 -4.38 17.74 -21.44
N LYS A 117 -4.37 16.73 -22.30
CA LYS A 117 -3.31 16.53 -23.30
C LYS A 117 -3.35 17.59 -24.40
N THR A 118 -4.55 17.88 -24.94
CA THR A 118 -4.72 18.89 -26.00
C THR A 118 -4.39 20.31 -25.52
N THR A 119 -4.73 20.65 -24.27
CA THR A 119 -4.34 21.96 -23.68
C THR A 119 -2.85 22.08 -23.38
N LYS A 120 -2.14 20.99 -23.10
CA LYS A 120 -0.68 21.02 -22.92
C LYS A 120 0.06 21.18 -24.25
N SER A 121 -0.44 20.59 -25.33
CA SER A 121 0.16 20.77 -26.69
C SER A 121 -0.06 22.20 -27.22
N LYS A 122 -1.25 22.77 -27.04
CA LYS A 122 -1.56 24.16 -27.45
C LYS A 122 -0.81 25.21 -26.62
N LYS A 123 -0.42 24.94 -25.34
CA LYS A 123 0.39 25.89 -24.56
C LYS A 123 1.85 25.93 -24.94
N LYS A 124 2.38 24.95 -25.67
CA LYS A 124 3.74 24.97 -26.21
C LYS A 124 3.89 25.86 -27.46
N SER A 125 2.79 26.16 -28.16
CA SER A 125 2.80 26.89 -29.44
C SER A 125 2.45 28.39 -29.33
N ASN A 126 2.08 28.90 -28.15
CA ASN A 126 1.78 30.33 -28.02
C ASN A 126 1.99 30.83 -26.57
N PRO A 127 3.14 31.45 -26.26
CA PRO A 127 3.40 32.00 -24.91
C PRO A 127 2.79 33.41 -24.80
N GLN A 128 1.47 33.57 -24.91
CA GLN A 128 0.84 34.80 -24.43
C GLN A 128 1.11 34.97 -22.95
N LYS A 129 1.84 35.99 -22.58
CA LYS A 129 2.12 36.41 -21.20
C LYS A 129 0.78 36.54 -20.45
N LYS A 130 0.47 35.62 -19.58
CA LYS A 130 -0.69 35.76 -18.67
C LYS A 130 -0.53 37.03 -17.86
N LYS A 131 -1.57 37.87 -17.81
CA LYS A 131 -1.62 39.02 -16.92
C LYS A 131 -1.32 38.53 -15.50
N LEU A 132 -0.29 39.07 -14.87
CA LEU A 132 0.08 38.83 -13.48
C LEU A 132 -0.98 39.40 -12.57
N GLY A 133 -1.54 38.58 -11.68
CA GLY A 133 -2.48 39.00 -10.68
C GLY A 133 -3.75 38.14 -10.63
N ARG A 134 -4.49 38.32 -9.55
CA ARG A 134 -5.76 37.63 -9.34
C ARG A 134 -6.86 38.29 -10.16
N PRO A 135 -7.72 37.55 -10.91
CA PRO A 135 -8.83 38.14 -11.63
C PRO A 135 -9.74 38.95 -10.70
N LYS A 136 -10.15 40.15 -11.14
CA LYS A 136 -11.08 41.02 -10.42
C LYS A 136 -12.38 40.24 -10.13
N GLY A 137 -12.89 40.27 -8.89
CA GLY A 137 -14.12 39.58 -8.49
C GLY A 137 -13.96 38.10 -8.09
N SER A 138 -12.75 37.50 -8.20
CA SER A 138 -12.55 36.14 -7.73
C SER A 138 -12.64 36.03 -6.20
N LYS A 139 -13.54 35.19 -5.66
CA LYS A 139 -13.67 34.91 -4.23
C LYS A 139 -12.66 33.83 -3.78
N ASN A 140 -12.29 33.85 -2.51
CA ASN A 140 -11.52 32.76 -1.90
C ASN A 140 -12.40 31.52 -1.85
N LYS A 141 -11.92 30.41 -2.41
CA LYS A 141 -12.60 29.13 -2.26
C LYS A 141 -12.39 28.61 -0.84
N ASP A 142 -13.44 28.15 -0.21
CA ASP A 142 -13.32 27.36 1.02
C ASP A 142 -12.59 26.05 0.69
N LYS A 143 -11.49 25.80 1.38
CA LYS A 143 -10.62 24.66 1.16
C LYS A 143 -11.06 23.42 1.94
N THR A 144 -11.99 23.56 2.87
CA THR A 144 -12.60 22.45 3.60
C THR A 144 -13.68 21.78 2.76
N GLN A 145 -14.37 22.57 1.92
CA GLN A 145 -15.37 22.08 0.99
C GLN A 145 -14.70 21.69 -0.34
N VAL A 146 -14.34 20.42 -0.45
CA VAL A 146 -13.69 19.90 -1.65
C VAL A 146 -14.64 19.01 -2.46
N SER A 147 -14.66 19.23 -3.75
CA SER A 147 -15.25 18.29 -4.69
C SER A 147 -14.24 17.17 -4.93
N LEU A 148 -14.54 15.96 -4.46
CA LEU A 148 -13.67 14.82 -4.61
C LEU A 148 -13.64 14.35 -6.07
N THR A 149 -12.47 13.96 -6.53
CA THR A 149 -12.32 13.28 -7.82
C THR A 149 -12.93 11.88 -7.75
N PRO A 150 -13.31 11.26 -8.89
CA PRO A 150 -13.79 9.88 -8.89
C PRO A 150 -12.83 8.89 -8.20
N GLU A 151 -11.51 9.11 -8.33
CA GLU A 151 -10.47 8.37 -7.62
C GLU A 151 -10.62 8.48 -6.11
N LEU A 152 -10.67 9.72 -5.58
CA LEU A 152 -10.81 9.95 -4.14
C LEU A 152 -12.15 9.45 -3.60
N LEU A 153 -13.23 9.53 -4.38
CA LEU A 153 -14.53 8.96 -4.01
C LEU A 153 -14.48 7.43 -3.88
N ARG A 154 -13.79 6.74 -4.79
CA ARG A 154 -13.57 5.29 -4.69
C ARG A 154 -12.83 4.94 -3.41
N ILE A 155 -11.71 5.64 -3.13
CA ILE A 155 -10.90 5.42 -1.93
C ILE A 155 -11.71 5.72 -0.67
N GLN A 156 -12.46 6.82 -0.65
CA GLN A 156 -13.34 7.17 0.48
C GLN A 156 -14.34 6.06 0.79
N ASN A 157 -15.00 5.52 -0.25
CA ASN A 157 -15.96 4.45 -0.09
C ASN A 157 -15.31 3.16 0.43
N MET A 158 -14.11 2.83 -0.04
CA MET A 158 -13.35 1.69 0.48
C MET A 158 -13.02 1.87 1.97
N ILE A 159 -12.51 3.03 2.35
CA ILE A 159 -12.18 3.36 3.75
C ILE A 159 -13.44 3.23 4.63
N LYS A 160 -14.55 3.84 4.24
CA LYS A 160 -15.79 3.83 5.03
C LYS A 160 -16.31 2.40 5.24
N LYS A 161 -16.32 1.56 4.20
CA LYS A 161 -16.74 0.16 4.31
C LYS A 161 -15.83 -0.63 5.27
N GLN A 162 -14.52 -0.42 5.18
CA GLN A 162 -13.57 -1.09 6.07
C GLN A 162 -13.72 -0.64 7.53
N LEU A 163 -13.88 0.66 7.77
CA LEU A 163 -14.09 1.18 9.11
C LEU A 163 -15.35 0.61 9.77
N GLN A 164 -16.44 0.43 9.00
CA GLN A 164 -17.67 -0.21 9.49
C GLN A 164 -17.45 -1.64 9.99
N LEU A 165 -16.57 -2.41 9.33
CA LEU A 165 -16.23 -3.76 9.77
C LEU A 165 -15.26 -3.75 10.95
N LEU A 166 -14.21 -2.93 10.85
CA LEU A 166 -13.13 -2.87 11.85
C LEU A 166 -13.57 -2.29 13.19
N GLN A 167 -14.59 -1.42 13.24
CA GLN A 167 -15.06 -0.78 14.47
C GLN A 167 -15.44 -1.77 15.58
N SER A 168 -15.81 -3.00 15.22
CA SER A 168 -16.13 -4.09 16.17
C SER A 168 -14.88 -4.74 16.77
N LEU A 169 -13.69 -4.48 16.25
CA LEU A 169 -12.43 -5.08 16.68
C LEU A 169 -11.46 -4.06 17.26
N VAL A 170 -11.23 -2.98 16.54
CA VAL A 170 -10.20 -2.00 16.85
C VAL A 170 -10.58 -0.63 16.30
N ARG A 171 -10.28 0.41 17.08
CA ARG A 171 -10.47 1.79 16.63
C ARG A 171 -9.27 2.23 15.81
N ILE A 172 -9.47 2.38 14.52
CA ILE A 172 -8.47 2.96 13.62
C ILE A 172 -8.55 4.49 13.69
N ARG A 173 -7.40 5.15 13.83
CA ARG A 173 -7.30 6.62 13.85
C ARG A 173 -6.55 7.18 12.66
N HIS A 174 -5.59 6.45 12.12
CA HIS A 174 -4.66 6.95 11.11
C HIS A 174 -4.73 6.14 9.82
N ILE A 175 -4.47 6.83 8.72
CA ILE A 175 -4.17 6.21 7.43
C ILE A 175 -2.90 6.82 6.86
N ALA A 176 -1.97 5.99 6.39
CA ALA A 176 -0.78 6.44 5.68
C ALA A 176 -0.95 6.22 4.17
N LEU A 177 -0.78 7.29 3.40
CA LEU A 177 -0.85 7.28 1.94
C LEU A 177 0.43 7.87 1.35
N ASP A 178 0.76 7.51 0.12
CA ASP A 178 1.96 7.98 -0.54
C ASP A 178 1.94 9.49 -0.86
N GLY A 179 3.05 10.04 -1.36
CA GLY A 179 3.18 11.46 -1.66
C GLY A 179 2.24 11.98 -2.78
N HIS A 180 1.61 11.10 -3.58
CA HIS A 180 0.57 11.47 -4.52
C HIS A 180 -0.65 12.07 -3.80
N PHE A 181 -0.96 11.52 -2.63
CA PHE A 181 -2.03 11.97 -1.76
C PHE A 181 -1.61 13.07 -0.77
N GLY A 182 -0.37 13.57 -0.85
CA GLY A 182 0.11 14.72 -0.07
C GLY A 182 -0.49 16.04 -0.52
N ASN A 183 -1.81 16.13 -0.61
CA ASN A 183 -2.56 17.31 -1.07
C ASN A 183 -3.84 17.53 -0.26
N ASN A 184 -4.40 18.75 -0.33
CA ASN A 184 -5.57 19.11 0.47
C ASN A 184 -6.81 18.25 0.19
N ASN A 185 -7.06 17.87 -1.06
CA ASN A 185 -8.27 17.12 -1.40
C ASN A 185 -8.24 15.72 -0.78
N ALA A 186 -7.09 15.06 -0.82
CA ALA A 186 -6.89 13.77 -0.16
C ALA A 186 -6.98 13.90 1.36
N LEU A 187 -6.41 14.97 1.95
CA LEU A 187 -6.53 15.24 3.37
C LEU A 187 -7.98 15.43 3.79
N GLN A 188 -8.75 16.26 3.08
CA GLN A 188 -10.17 16.48 3.38
C GLN A 188 -10.99 15.19 3.24
N MET A 189 -10.68 14.36 2.23
CA MET A 189 -11.31 13.05 2.04
C MET A 189 -11.08 12.13 3.25
N VAL A 190 -9.86 12.08 3.77
CA VAL A 190 -9.51 11.27 4.94
C VAL A 190 -10.20 11.79 6.20
N LEU A 191 -10.20 13.12 6.43
CA LEU A 191 -10.90 13.73 7.56
C LEU A 191 -12.41 13.46 7.51
N GLN A 192 -13.03 13.47 6.33
CA GLN A 192 -14.44 13.09 6.15
C GLN A 192 -14.74 11.62 6.49
N CYS A 193 -13.72 10.77 6.56
CA CYS A 193 -13.83 9.41 7.07
C CYS A 193 -13.61 9.30 8.59
N GLY A 194 -13.31 10.40 9.27
CA GLY A 194 -12.98 10.40 10.70
C GLY A 194 -11.58 9.89 11.02
N LEU A 195 -10.67 9.94 10.05
CA LEU A 195 -9.28 9.52 10.19
C LEU A 195 -8.32 10.69 10.06
N ASP A 196 -7.12 10.52 10.58
CA ASP A 196 -5.98 11.39 10.36
C ASP A 196 -5.06 10.84 9.26
N LEU A 197 -4.57 11.73 8.39
CA LEU A 197 -3.68 11.39 7.28
C LEU A 197 -2.22 11.53 7.73
N VAL A 198 -1.41 10.51 7.44
CA VAL A 198 0.05 10.58 7.41
C VAL A 198 0.50 10.46 5.95
N SER A 199 1.29 11.43 5.47
CA SER A 199 1.76 11.42 4.08
C SER A 199 3.04 12.26 3.93
N LYS A 200 3.53 12.35 2.69
CA LYS A 200 4.73 13.08 2.31
C LYS A 200 4.36 14.27 1.43
N LEU A 201 4.90 15.42 1.72
CA LEU A 201 4.88 16.58 0.83
C LEU A 201 6.02 16.50 -0.18
N ARG A 202 5.89 17.25 -1.26
CA ARG A 202 6.98 17.43 -2.23
C ARG A 202 8.16 18.14 -1.56
N SER A 203 9.36 17.83 -2.00
CA SER A 203 10.60 18.45 -1.46
C SER A 203 10.63 19.98 -1.66
N ASP A 204 9.93 20.49 -2.68
CA ASP A 204 9.83 21.93 -2.98
C ASP A 204 8.60 22.62 -2.31
N ALA A 205 7.90 21.94 -1.38
CA ALA A 205 6.70 22.45 -0.74
C ALA A 205 6.96 23.79 -0.02
N ALA A 206 6.12 24.78 -0.29
CA ALA A 206 6.24 26.10 0.35
C ALA A 206 5.54 26.12 1.71
N LEU A 207 6.25 25.73 2.76
CA LEU A 207 5.78 25.73 4.14
C LEU A 207 6.08 27.06 4.83
N TYR A 208 5.23 27.41 5.79
CA TYR A 208 5.32 28.61 6.61
C TYR A 208 5.10 28.26 8.07
N PHE A 209 5.90 28.84 8.95
CA PHE A 209 5.59 28.82 10.37
C PHE A 209 4.31 29.63 10.65
N PRO A 210 3.53 29.31 11.68
CA PRO A 210 2.46 30.19 12.16
C PRO A 210 3.02 31.58 12.50
N TYR A 211 2.22 32.59 12.31
CA TYR A 211 2.63 33.96 12.67
C TYR A 211 2.47 34.18 14.19
N GLU A 212 3.57 34.43 14.87
CA GLU A 212 3.64 34.61 16.33
C GLU A 212 3.79 36.11 16.72
N GLY A 213 3.89 37.00 15.75
CA GLY A 213 4.10 38.43 16.03
C GLY A 213 2.82 39.20 16.37
N PRO A 214 2.93 40.45 16.89
CA PRO A 214 1.80 41.28 17.19
C PRO A 214 1.00 41.65 15.94
N GLN A 215 -0.30 41.81 16.08
CA GLN A 215 -1.14 42.29 14.99
C GLN A 215 -0.91 43.77 14.77
N LYS A 216 -0.51 44.17 13.58
CA LYS A 216 -0.34 45.58 13.20
C LYS A 216 -1.62 46.10 12.54
N GLY A 217 -2.25 47.11 13.12
CA GLY A 217 -3.38 47.83 12.54
C GLY A 217 -4.70 47.07 12.46
N ARG A 218 -5.67 47.64 11.71
CA ARG A 218 -6.98 47.03 11.43
C ARG A 218 -6.87 45.98 10.32
N GLY A 219 -7.65 44.92 10.39
CA GLY A 219 -7.72 43.89 9.33
C GLY A 219 -7.64 42.46 9.86
N PRO A 220 -7.76 41.46 8.99
CA PRO A 220 -7.70 40.06 9.38
C PRO A 220 -6.31 39.68 9.92
N ARG A 221 -6.30 38.88 10.98
CA ARG A 221 -5.07 38.41 11.63
C ARG A 221 -4.14 37.70 10.61
N ARG A 222 -2.84 38.06 10.62
CA ARG A 222 -1.84 37.42 9.79
C ARG A 222 -1.67 35.98 10.24
N LYS A 223 -1.86 35.03 9.32
CA LYS A 223 -1.72 33.57 9.58
C LYS A 223 -0.31 33.07 9.33
N TYR A 224 0.33 33.52 8.25
CA TYR A 224 1.61 33.00 7.77
C TYR A 224 2.78 33.82 8.32
N GLY A 225 3.67 33.16 9.03
CA GLY A 225 4.94 33.72 9.48
C GLY A 225 6.05 33.60 8.42
N LYS A 226 7.26 33.31 8.86
CA LYS A 226 8.44 33.14 7.99
C LYS A 226 8.30 31.87 7.14
N LYS A 227 8.68 31.93 5.87
CA LYS A 227 8.77 30.75 5.01
C LYS A 227 9.91 29.84 5.49
N VAL A 228 9.67 28.54 5.50
CA VAL A 228 10.66 27.54 5.89
C VAL A 228 11.79 27.51 4.87
N ALA A 229 13.02 27.68 5.35
CA ALA A 229 14.25 27.46 4.58
C ALA A 229 14.83 26.11 5.00
N TYR A 230 14.69 25.09 4.16
CA TYR A 230 15.06 23.71 4.50
C TYR A 230 16.53 23.50 4.90
N LYS A 231 17.44 24.37 4.41
CA LYS A 231 18.86 24.35 4.80
C LYS A 231 19.15 25.04 6.14
N ASN A 232 18.22 25.85 6.62
CA ASN A 232 18.40 26.63 7.85
C ASN A 232 17.07 26.71 8.63
N ILE A 233 16.71 25.60 9.27
CA ILE A 233 15.52 25.48 10.12
C ILE A 233 15.92 25.91 11.52
N PRO A 234 15.14 26.75 12.23
CA PRO A 234 15.47 27.16 13.59
C PRO A 234 15.62 25.98 14.56
N GLU A 235 16.64 26.01 15.39
CA GLU A 235 16.96 24.92 16.34
C GLU A 235 15.86 24.66 17.36
N LYS A 236 15.03 25.65 17.68
CA LYS A 236 13.88 25.45 18.57
C LYS A 236 12.90 24.37 18.13
N TYR A 237 12.94 23.95 16.87
CA TYR A 237 12.12 22.86 16.30
C TYR A 237 12.88 21.55 16.13
N LEU A 238 14.19 21.52 16.47
CA LEU A 238 15.01 20.31 16.43
C LEU A 238 14.55 19.36 17.54
N VAL A 239 14.19 18.13 17.17
CA VAL A 239 13.74 17.09 18.10
C VAL A 239 14.73 15.93 18.20
N LYS A 240 15.55 15.72 17.17
CA LYS A 240 16.57 14.67 17.17
C LYS A 240 17.72 15.03 16.23
N GLU A 241 18.93 14.70 16.65
CA GLU A 241 20.13 14.79 15.83
C GLU A 241 20.93 13.48 15.99
N SER A 242 21.52 12.97 14.91
CA SER A 242 22.42 11.82 14.91
C SER A 242 23.43 11.93 13.79
N ILE A 243 24.61 11.33 14.00
CA ILE A 243 25.67 11.19 12.99
C ILE A 243 25.96 9.71 12.82
N GLU A 244 25.74 9.20 11.62
CA GLU A 244 26.03 7.82 11.23
C GLU A 244 26.72 7.84 9.87
N ASP A 245 27.80 7.10 9.69
CA ASP A 245 28.55 6.98 8.42
C ASP A 245 28.88 8.34 7.75
N ASN A 246 29.29 9.33 8.55
CA ASN A 246 29.51 10.72 8.10
C ASN A 246 28.28 11.43 7.55
N ILE A 247 27.08 10.96 7.87
CA ILE A 247 25.82 11.61 7.53
C ILE A 247 25.22 12.22 8.80
N LEU A 248 25.19 13.55 8.84
CA LEU A 248 24.46 14.28 9.86
C LEU A 248 22.97 14.26 9.53
N THR A 249 22.18 13.59 10.34
CA THR A 249 20.71 13.56 10.25
C THR A 249 20.11 14.44 11.32
N ARG A 250 19.29 15.42 10.92
CA ARG A 250 18.53 16.29 11.82
C ARG A 250 17.03 16.14 11.54
N ILE A 251 16.26 15.99 12.61
CA ILE A 251 14.80 15.86 12.53
C ILE A 251 14.17 17.04 13.26
N TYR A 252 13.29 17.73 12.58
CA TYR A 252 12.57 18.87 13.09
C TYR A 252 11.07 18.57 13.09
N GLN A 253 10.35 18.94 14.15
CA GLN A 253 8.90 18.84 14.23
C GLN A 253 8.30 20.21 14.60
N SER A 254 7.27 20.62 13.86
CA SER A 254 6.57 21.86 14.15
C SER A 254 5.19 21.90 13.47
N PRO A 255 4.20 22.57 14.08
CA PRO A 255 3.02 23.02 13.35
C PRO A 255 3.42 23.94 12.21
N MET A 256 2.98 23.63 10.99
CA MET A 256 3.28 24.45 9.81
C MET A 256 2.05 24.66 8.94
N LEU A 257 2.07 25.76 8.19
CA LEU A 257 1.03 26.12 7.25
C LEU A 257 1.49 25.96 5.82
N HIS A 258 0.62 25.41 4.99
CA HIS A 258 0.80 25.40 3.55
C HIS A 258 -0.36 26.10 2.84
N LYS A 259 -0.06 26.97 1.86
CA LYS A 259 -1.12 27.78 1.22
C LYS A 259 -2.22 27.00 0.52
N SER A 260 -1.97 25.75 0.15
CA SER A 260 -2.97 24.88 -0.49
C SER A 260 -3.86 24.15 0.50
N PHE A 261 -3.45 23.98 1.75
CA PHE A 261 -4.21 23.26 2.77
C PHE A 261 -5.15 24.19 3.54
N ALA A 262 -6.23 23.63 4.06
CA ALA A 262 -7.21 24.36 4.85
C ALA A 262 -6.72 24.61 6.28
N GLN A 263 -6.06 23.62 6.88
CA GLN A 263 -5.61 23.61 8.27
C GLN A 263 -4.09 23.67 8.43
N VAL A 264 -3.68 23.79 9.66
CA VAL A 264 -2.30 23.59 10.12
C VAL A 264 -1.96 22.11 10.00
N LEU A 265 -0.74 21.78 9.65
CA LEU A 265 -0.21 20.43 9.55
C LEU A 265 0.85 20.23 10.63
N ASN A 266 0.87 19.06 11.24
CA ASN A 266 1.97 18.59 12.05
C ASN A 266 3.06 18.08 11.10
N VAL A 267 4.12 18.85 10.93
CA VAL A 267 5.14 18.58 9.92
C VAL A 267 6.43 18.10 10.56
N VAL A 268 6.97 17.02 10.01
CA VAL A 268 8.30 16.48 10.34
C VAL A 268 9.20 16.68 9.13
N ILE A 269 10.31 17.38 9.32
CA ILE A 269 11.33 17.60 8.29
C ILE A 269 12.58 16.83 8.69
N ILE A 270 12.98 15.89 7.85
CA ILE A 270 14.21 15.11 8.01
C ILE A 270 15.23 15.68 7.05
N THR A 271 16.35 16.18 7.55
CA THR A 271 17.47 16.64 6.74
C THR A 271 18.64 15.71 6.89
N LYS A 272 19.36 15.45 5.80
CA LYS A 272 20.60 14.66 5.80
C LYS A 272 21.68 15.47 5.10
N THR A 273 22.81 15.63 5.77
CA THR A 273 23.98 16.32 5.24
C THR A 273 25.17 15.36 5.29
N ASN A 274 25.79 15.10 4.17
CA ASN A 274 27.04 14.34 4.14
C ASN A 274 28.18 15.27 4.57
N LEU A 275 28.84 14.94 5.67
CA LEU A 275 29.88 15.78 6.28
C LEU A 275 31.18 15.85 5.45
N LYS A 276 31.42 14.84 4.59
CA LYS A 276 32.59 14.81 3.70
C LYS A 276 32.37 15.62 2.43
N THR A 277 31.18 15.49 1.81
CA THR A 277 30.89 16.08 0.48
C THR A 277 30.06 17.35 0.54
N GLY A 278 29.46 17.67 1.69
CA GLY A 278 28.50 18.76 1.85
C GLY A 278 27.15 18.51 1.14
N ALA A 279 26.93 17.33 0.56
CA ALA A 279 25.68 17.00 -0.13
C ALA A 279 24.51 17.04 0.86
N PHE A 280 23.43 17.74 0.48
CA PHE A 280 22.24 17.95 1.30
C PHE A 280 21.01 17.33 0.66
N ALA A 281 20.25 16.60 1.44
CA ALA A 281 18.95 16.04 1.07
C ALA A 281 17.95 16.28 2.20
N HIS A 282 16.64 16.36 1.86
CA HIS A 282 15.59 16.45 2.86
C HIS A 282 14.31 15.74 2.42
N ALA A 283 13.53 15.32 3.41
CA ALA A 283 12.18 14.78 3.23
C ALA A 283 11.21 15.52 4.15
N VAL A 284 9.98 15.72 3.68
CA VAL A 284 8.95 16.45 4.41
C VAL A 284 7.75 15.53 4.58
N LEU A 285 7.56 15.04 5.80
CA LEU A 285 6.41 14.25 6.21
C LEU A 285 5.41 15.14 6.95
N PHE A 286 4.15 14.75 6.96
CA PHE A 286 3.14 15.45 7.73
C PHE A 286 2.04 14.53 8.23
N SER A 287 1.39 14.95 9.30
CA SER A 287 0.11 14.40 9.76
C SER A 287 -0.91 15.51 9.95
N SER A 288 -2.19 15.17 9.84
CA SER A 288 -3.28 16.03 10.30
C SER A 288 -3.49 15.94 11.81
N ASP A 289 -3.03 14.87 12.45
CA ASP A 289 -3.02 14.74 13.90
C ASP A 289 -1.89 15.59 14.50
N MET A 290 -2.29 16.65 15.21
CA MET A 290 -1.35 17.58 15.82
C MET A 290 -0.60 17.00 17.03
N ASN A 291 -1.11 15.90 17.61
CA ASN A 291 -0.54 15.25 18.79
C ASN A 291 0.35 14.06 18.46
N LEU A 292 0.46 13.68 17.18
CA LEU A 292 1.28 12.54 16.76
C LEU A 292 2.78 12.92 16.85
N SER A 293 3.58 12.13 17.58
CA SER A 293 5.01 12.36 17.71
C SER A 293 5.76 12.18 16.40
N PHE A 294 6.94 12.78 16.29
CA PHE A 294 7.78 12.67 15.09
C PHE A 294 8.18 11.21 14.81
N GLU A 295 8.43 10.42 15.86
CA GLU A 295 8.77 9.01 15.72
C GLU A 295 7.63 8.25 15.06
N LYS A 296 6.39 8.43 15.54
CA LYS A 296 5.22 7.78 14.96
C LYS A 296 4.94 8.24 13.53
N ILE A 297 5.10 9.52 13.21
CA ILE A 297 4.93 10.02 11.83
C ILE A 297 5.94 9.33 10.90
N ILE A 298 7.20 9.24 11.31
CA ILE A 298 8.26 8.60 10.53
C ILE A 298 8.00 7.10 10.40
N ASP A 299 7.65 6.45 11.49
CA ASP A 299 7.43 5.00 11.52
C ASP A 299 6.21 4.60 10.69
N TYR A 300 5.07 5.26 10.84
CA TYR A 300 3.87 5.00 10.05
C TYR A 300 4.10 5.22 8.56
N TYR A 301 4.79 6.33 8.19
CA TYR A 301 5.12 6.56 6.79
C TYR A 301 6.10 5.53 6.23
N SER A 302 7.06 5.07 7.03
CA SER A 302 8.00 4.00 6.67
C SER A 302 7.28 2.66 6.52
N LEU A 303 6.42 2.30 7.47
CA LEU A 303 5.63 1.08 7.45
C LEU A 303 4.64 1.03 6.27
N ARG A 304 4.19 2.18 5.75
CA ARG A 304 3.39 2.25 4.52
C ARG A 304 4.00 1.40 3.39
N PHE A 305 5.34 1.36 3.30
CA PHE A 305 6.03 0.59 2.27
C PHE A 305 5.73 -0.93 2.32
N GLN A 306 5.27 -1.43 3.47
CA GLN A 306 4.91 -2.85 3.61
C GLN A 306 3.78 -3.28 2.64
N ILE A 307 2.94 -2.37 2.16
CA ILE A 307 1.92 -2.69 1.15
C ILE A 307 2.54 -3.08 -0.20
N GLU A 308 3.71 -2.54 -0.52
CA GLU A 308 4.44 -2.88 -1.75
C GLU A 308 4.93 -4.33 -1.72
N PHE A 309 5.27 -4.86 -0.53
CA PHE A 309 5.57 -6.29 -0.36
C PHE A 309 4.35 -7.17 -0.59
N ASN A 310 3.14 -6.74 -0.22
CA ASN A 310 1.92 -7.47 -0.55
C ASN A 310 1.75 -7.62 -2.07
N PHE A 311 1.97 -6.53 -2.83
CA PHE A 311 1.91 -6.57 -4.29
C PHE A 311 3.01 -7.44 -4.89
N ARG A 312 4.24 -7.34 -4.38
CA ARG A 312 5.35 -8.18 -4.81
C ARG A 312 5.04 -9.67 -4.59
N ASP A 313 4.61 -10.04 -3.39
CA ASP A 313 4.33 -11.42 -3.05
C ASP A 313 3.14 -11.98 -3.84
N ALA A 314 2.08 -11.16 -4.05
CA ALA A 314 0.96 -11.53 -4.89
C ALA A 314 1.36 -11.76 -6.36
N LYS A 315 2.27 -10.94 -6.90
CA LYS A 315 2.79 -11.08 -8.28
C LYS A 315 3.72 -12.29 -8.41
N GLN A 316 4.70 -12.40 -7.53
CA GLN A 316 5.75 -13.43 -7.63
C GLN A 316 5.25 -14.83 -7.27
N PHE A 317 4.38 -14.93 -6.26
CA PHE A 317 4.03 -16.23 -5.69
C PHE A 317 2.58 -16.64 -5.95
N TRP A 318 1.65 -15.68 -6.16
CA TRP A 318 0.21 -15.97 -6.14
C TRP A 318 -0.50 -15.57 -7.44
N GLY A 319 0.25 -15.38 -8.54
CA GLY A 319 -0.28 -15.25 -9.88
C GLY A 319 -1.07 -13.97 -10.17
N LEU A 320 -0.81 -12.87 -9.47
CA LEU A 320 -1.50 -11.60 -9.69
C LEU A 320 -1.29 -11.07 -11.13
N GLU A 321 -0.21 -11.45 -11.81
CA GLU A 321 0.06 -11.07 -13.20
C GLU A 321 -0.28 -12.18 -14.22
N ASP A 322 -0.47 -13.42 -13.76
CA ASP A 322 -0.55 -14.62 -14.61
C ASP A 322 -1.99 -15.01 -15.02
N PHE A 323 -3.01 -14.42 -14.43
CA PHE A 323 -4.39 -14.78 -14.73
C PHE A 323 -4.82 -14.31 -16.13
N MET A 324 -5.65 -15.11 -16.80
CA MET A 324 -6.19 -14.83 -18.15
C MET A 324 -7.66 -14.44 -18.15
N ASN A 325 -8.22 -14.10 -17.01
CA ASN A 325 -9.62 -13.75 -16.87
C ASN A 325 -9.90 -12.41 -17.54
N VAL A 326 -10.95 -12.34 -18.36
CA VAL A 326 -11.30 -11.13 -19.13
C VAL A 326 -12.59 -10.47 -18.65
N LYS A 327 -13.54 -11.23 -18.09
CA LYS A 327 -14.82 -10.71 -17.59
C LYS A 327 -14.69 -10.14 -16.18
N LYS A 328 -15.56 -9.20 -15.81
CA LYS A 328 -15.52 -8.47 -14.52
C LYS A 328 -15.43 -9.42 -13.31
N VAL A 329 -16.41 -10.30 -13.12
CA VAL A 329 -16.48 -11.18 -11.92
C VAL A 329 -15.28 -12.11 -11.83
N PRO A 330 -14.91 -12.90 -12.86
CA PRO A 330 -13.71 -13.73 -12.82
C PRO A 330 -12.41 -12.95 -12.59
N LEU A 331 -12.31 -11.74 -13.12
CA LEU A 331 -11.16 -10.86 -12.90
C LEU A 331 -11.09 -10.41 -11.44
N THR A 332 -12.21 -9.93 -10.89
CA THR A 332 -12.30 -9.54 -9.48
C THR A 332 -11.90 -10.69 -8.56
N ASN A 333 -12.38 -11.91 -8.85
CA ASN A 333 -12.02 -13.09 -8.05
C ASN A 333 -10.54 -13.43 -8.16
N ALA A 334 -9.94 -13.33 -9.35
CA ALA A 334 -8.51 -13.59 -9.52
C ALA A 334 -7.64 -12.59 -8.74
N LEU A 335 -7.98 -11.29 -8.82
CA LEU A 335 -7.28 -10.23 -8.11
C LEU A 335 -7.34 -10.41 -6.59
N ASN A 336 -8.56 -10.61 -6.08
CA ASN A 336 -8.77 -10.76 -4.64
C ASN A 336 -8.17 -12.07 -4.11
N LEU A 337 -8.29 -13.19 -4.84
CA LEU A 337 -7.69 -14.46 -4.46
C LEU A 337 -6.16 -14.34 -4.33
N SER A 338 -5.49 -13.70 -5.30
CA SER A 338 -4.03 -13.52 -5.24
C SER A 338 -3.59 -12.74 -4.00
N LEU A 339 -4.31 -11.69 -3.60
CA LEU A 339 -3.99 -10.93 -2.39
C LEU A 339 -4.48 -11.61 -1.10
N PHE A 340 -5.57 -12.39 -1.16
CA PHE A 340 -5.98 -13.23 -0.04
C PHE A 340 -4.94 -14.31 0.27
N MET A 341 -4.30 -14.88 -0.75
CA MET A 341 -3.21 -15.84 -0.59
C MET A 341 -1.99 -15.22 0.10
N VAL A 342 -1.76 -13.91 0.00
CA VAL A 342 -0.72 -13.23 0.78
C VAL A 342 -1.01 -13.37 2.28
N ASN A 343 -2.25 -13.07 2.72
CA ASN A 343 -2.64 -13.25 4.12
C ASN A 343 -2.55 -14.71 4.57
N LEU A 344 -3.11 -15.62 3.78
CA LEU A 344 -3.10 -17.04 4.10
C LEU A 344 -1.67 -17.58 4.23
N SER A 345 -0.79 -17.20 3.31
CA SER A 345 0.60 -17.65 3.35
C SER A 345 1.36 -17.13 4.57
N GLN A 346 1.02 -15.95 5.09
CA GLN A 346 1.62 -15.44 6.33
C GLN A 346 1.24 -16.29 7.55
N VAL A 347 -0.01 -16.73 7.63
CA VAL A 347 -0.47 -17.64 8.71
C VAL A 347 0.24 -18.97 8.62
N LEU A 348 0.21 -19.60 7.46
CA LEU A 348 0.88 -20.90 7.23
C LEU A 348 2.39 -20.82 7.45
N LEU A 349 3.02 -19.73 7.03
CA LEU A 349 4.46 -19.54 7.21
C LEU A 349 4.82 -19.32 8.68
N ARG A 350 3.95 -18.68 9.47
CA ARG A 350 4.15 -18.52 10.93
C ARG A 350 4.18 -19.88 11.63
N GLU A 351 3.25 -20.76 11.28
CA GLU A 351 3.21 -22.14 11.79
C GLU A 351 4.44 -22.94 11.31
N PHE A 352 4.75 -22.87 10.03
CA PHE A 352 5.87 -23.60 9.43
C PHE A 352 7.24 -23.19 10.00
N ARG A 353 7.41 -21.92 10.37
CA ARG A 353 8.63 -21.39 10.98
C ARG A 353 8.86 -21.84 12.43
N GLN A 354 7.88 -22.43 13.10
CA GLN A 354 8.10 -23.03 14.42
C GLN A 354 9.10 -24.18 14.36
N THR A 355 9.08 -24.95 13.27
CA THR A 355 10.02 -26.04 13.02
C THR A 355 11.15 -25.68 12.05
N ASN A 356 10.94 -24.70 11.18
CA ASN A 356 11.86 -24.29 10.13
C ASN A 356 12.04 -22.74 10.10
N PRO A 357 12.80 -22.14 11.05
CA PRO A 357 12.83 -20.68 11.29
C PRO A 357 13.20 -19.83 10.08
N GLU A 358 14.15 -20.29 9.25
CA GLU A 358 14.68 -19.56 8.09
C GLU A 358 13.79 -19.62 6.84
N SER A 359 12.70 -20.37 6.89
CA SER A 359 11.87 -20.64 5.71
C SER A 359 11.12 -19.40 5.21
N GLY A 360 11.03 -19.31 3.87
CA GLY A 360 10.27 -18.32 3.13
C GLY A 360 9.01 -18.91 2.45
N ILE A 361 8.33 -18.08 1.65
CA ILE A 361 7.11 -18.49 0.92
C ILE A 361 7.43 -19.59 -0.11
N LEU A 362 8.61 -19.57 -0.71
CA LEU A 362 9.01 -20.61 -1.65
C LEU A 362 9.19 -21.96 -0.96
N ASP A 363 9.78 -22.00 0.23
CA ASP A 363 9.92 -23.23 1.02
C ASP A 363 8.55 -23.81 1.39
N LEU A 364 7.62 -22.95 1.81
CA LEU A 364 6.24 -23.35 2.06
C LEU A 364 5.58 -23.97 0.82
N LYS A 365 5.77 -23.36 -0.35
CA LYS A 365 5.22 -23.88 -1.62
C LYS A 365 5.86 -25.21 -2.03
N THR A 366 7.18 -25.34 -1.87
CA THR A 366 7.90 -26.58 -2.19
C THR A 366 7.55 -27.69 -1.23
N TYR A 367 7.38 -27.41 0.06
CA TYR A 367 6.89 -28.36 1.06
C TYR A 367 5.53 -28.96 0.66
N TYR A 368 4.52 -28.13 0.39
CA TYR A 368 3.21 -28.62 -0.02
C TYR A 368 3.23 -29.36 -1.36
N ARG A 369 4.14 -28.98 -2.26
CA ARG A 369 4.35 -29.68 -3.53
C ARG A 369 4.97 -31.06 -3.31
N ALA A 370 6.01 -31.14 -2.49
CA ALA A 370 6.66 -32.40 -2.12
C ALA A 370 5.67 -33.34 -1.42
N ALA A 371 4.92 -32.82 -0.45
CA ALA A 371 3.86 -33.57 0.24
C ALA A 371 2.84 -34.16 -0.73
N LYS A 372 2.40 -33.36 -1.72
CA LYS A 372 1.44 -33.84 -2.72
C LYS A 372 2.01 -34.91 -3.63
N TYR A 373 3.21 -34.74 -4.13
CA TYR A 373 3.86 -35.77 -4.98
C TYR A 373 4.09 -37.03 -4.19
N PHE A 374 4.53 -36.94 -2.96
CA PHE A 374 4.72 -38.08 -2.09
C PHE A 374 3.40 -38.82 -1.85
N GLU A 375 2.33 -38.14 -1.49
CA GLU A 375 0.99 -38.70 -1.30
C GLU A 375 0.52 -39.49 -2.55
N GLU A 376 0.67 -38.90 -3.74
CA GLU A 376 0.26 -39.55 -5.01
C GLU A 376 1.15 -40.76 -5.35
N THR A 377 2.45 -40.68 -5.06
CA THR A 377 3.37 -41.81 -5.28
C THR A 377 3.02 -43.00 -4.37
N ILE A 378 2.79 -42.74 -3.08
CA ILE A 378 2.41 -43.77 -2.13
C ILE A 378 1.10 -44.49 -2.52
N LYS A 379 0.14 -43.76 -3.11
CA LYS A 379 -1.12 -44.36 -3.60
C LYS A 379 -0.92 -45.38 -4.73
N MET A 380 0.18 -45.29 -5.49
CA MET A 380 0.50 -46.17 -6.60
C MET A 380 1.30 -47.42 -6.19
N LEU A 381 1.80 -47.46 -4.93
CA LEU A 381 2.55 -48.60 -4.45
C LEU A 381 1.61 -49.77 -4.14
N PRO A 382 2.01 -51.04 -4.55
CA PRO A 382 1.21 -52.23 -4.26
C PRO A 382 1.08 -52.51 -2.77
N GLN A 383 2.09 -52.16 -1.98
CA GLN A 383 2.07 -52.20 -0.52
C GLN A 383 2.46 -50.82 0.05
N LYS A 384 1.77 -50.38 1.09
CA LYS A 384 2.15 -49.16 1.78
C LYS A 384 3.42 -49.38 2.58
N PRO A 385 4.37 -48.43 2.58
CA PRO A 385 5.55 -48.48 3.44
C PRO A 385 5.18 -48.55 4.90
N ASP A 386 6.07 -49.08 5.72
CA ASP A 386 6.03 -48.97 7.16
C ASP A 386 5.90 -47.49 7.59
N PRO A 387 5.12 -47.16 8.65
CA PRO A 387 4.96 -45.79 9.12
C PRO A 387 6.28 -45.06 9.40
N ILE A 388 7.28 -45.75 9.97
CA ILE A 388 8.60 -45.16 10.27
C ILE A 388 9.32 -44.81 8.95
N LEU A 389 9.33 -45.73 8.00
CA LEU A 389 9.92 -45.50 6.68
C LEU A 389 9.18 -44.40 5.91
N PHE A 390 7.84 -44.33 6.07
CA PHE A 390 7.03 -43.27 5.51
C PHE A 390 7.47 -41.87 6.00
N GLU A 391 7.63 -41.70 7.32
CA GLU A 391 8.08 -40.44 7.91
C GLU A 391 9.50 -40.08 7.50
N GLN A 392 10.40 -41.06 7.42
CA GLN A 392 11.79 -40.84 6.96
C GLN A 392 11.84 -40.35 5.51
N ILE A 393 11.13 -41.03 4.60
CA ILE A 393 11.09 -40.64 3.17
C ILE A 393 10.45 -39.25 3.02
N PHE A 394 9.36 -39.01 3.72
CA PHE A 394 8.68 -37.70 3.68
C PHE A 394 9.58 -36.57 4.20
N GLY A 395 10.24 -36.78 5.33
CA GLY A 395 11.21 -35.85 5.90
C GLY A 395 12.37 -35.56 4.96
N HIS A 396 12.90 -36.59 4.32
CA HIS A 396 13.98 -36.45 3.33
C HIS A 396 13.55 -35.67 2.09
N LEU A 397 12.38 -35.97 1.52
CA LEU A 397 11.84 -35.26 0.36
C LEU A 397 11.55 -33.78 0.65
N THR A 398 10.98 -33.49 1.81
CA THR A 398 10.67 -32.09 2.19
C THR A 398 11.94 -31.29 2.46
N ALA A 399 12.95 -31.89 3.10
CA ALA A 399 14.26 -31.28 3.31
C ALA A 399 15.00 -31.05 1.98
N PHE A 400 15.02 -32.06 1.10
CA PHE A 400 15.66 -31.96 -0.22
C PHE A 400 15.02 -30.89 -1.11
N SER A 401 13.72 -30.68 -0.99
CA SER A 401 13.00 -29.65 -1.75
C SER A 401 13.11 -28.24 -1.17
N SER A 402 13.66 -28.08 0.02
CA SER A 402 13.83 -26.78 0.68
C SER A 402 14.87 -25.91 -0.03
N ILE A 403 14.57 -24.62 -0.17
CA ILE A 403 15.48 -23.62 -0.77
C ILE A 403 16.44 -23.07 0.28
N HIS A 404 15.96 -22.85 1.49
CA HIS A 404 16.78 -22.50 2.64
C HIS A 404 17.16 -23.79 3.38
N SER A 405 18.43 -23.94 3.71
CA SER A 405 18.97 -25.18 4.27
C SER A 405 18.15 -25.69 5.47
N ALA A 406 17.31 -26.68 5.22
CA ALA A 406 16.87 -27.52 6.30
C ALA A 406 18.10 -28.26 6.86
N LYS A 407 18.28 -28.27 8.17
CA LYS A 407 19.21 -29.21 8.79
C LYS A 407 18.69 -30.60 8.44
N LEU A 408 19.32 -31.28 7.48
CA LEU A 408 19.03 -32.66 7.23
C LEU A 408 19.20 -33.39 8.58
N PRO A 409 18.24 -34.22 9.01
CA PRO A 409 18.49 -35.11 10.11
C PRO A 409 19.72 -35.94 9.71
N LEU A 410 20.77 -35.87 10.52
CA LEU A 410 21.95 -36.69 10.33
C LEU A 410 21.47 -38.13 10.14
N ALA A 411 21.76 -38.72 8.98
CA ALA A 411 21.55 -40.13 8.79
C ALA A 411 22.29 -40.83 9.93
N SER A 412 21.56 -41.48 10.81
CA SER A 412 22.15 -42.37 11.80
C SER A 412 22.90 -43.46 11.03
N PRO A 413 24.16 -43.74 11.38
CA PRO A 413 24.99 -44.71 10.68
C PRO A 413 24.37 -46.10 10.69
#